data_d80f5849fe55e4e71ca736abd68d990d
#
_entry.id   d80f5849fe55e4e71ca736abd68d990d
#
_cell.length_a   1.000
_cell.length_b   1.000
_cell.length_c   1.000
_cell.angle_alpha   90.00
_cell.angle_beta   90.00
_cell.angle_gamma   90.00
#
_symmetry.space_group_name_H-M   'P 1'
#
loop_
_entity.id
_entity.type
_entity.pdbx_description
1 polymer ?
#
loop_
_entity_poly.entity_id
_entity_poly.type
_entity_poly.pdbx_seq_one_letter_code
_entity_poly.pdbx_strand_id
1 'polypeptide(L)'
;QRARSQPLFAMGSIFVGSQSGDIYALDVETGCVKWNFAASAEVRTGIIMDEWENGKEPKKRPYIYFGDILANEYALDAQTGELIWKIKSDAHPNATRTATSAKFENILFVPVSGLEVIPAFNDDYECCTFRGGLLAVDANSGEVLWKKYSIPVPAKYSGKTSVGTRMFGPSGAPIWTSPNVDKKRRYVYIGTGENYSTPADDSSDAIIAYNIDTGEEVWRRQTLAGDAWNLACMGKGLPNCPEENGPDMDYSAS
;
A
#
# COMPACT_ATOMS: atom_id res chain seq x y z
N GLN A 1 5.37 -21.36 9.12
CA GLN A 1 5.05 -20.18 8.30
C GLN A 1 4.61 -19.05 9.23
N ARG A 2 4.98 -17.82 8.89
CA ARG A 2 4.54 -16.63 9.65
C ARG A 2 3.29 -16.07 8.99
N ALA A 3 2.24 -15.79 9.76
CA ALA A 3 1.11 -14.96 9.34
C ALA A 3 1.41 -13.53 9.76
N ARG A 4 1.46 -12.60 8.80
CA ARG A 4 1.65 -11.16 9.05
C ARG A 4 0.37 -10.37 8.73
N SER A 5 -0.55 -11.01 8.01
CA SER A 5 -1.86 -10.48 7.67
C SER A 5 -2.75 -10.45 8.92
N GLN A 6 -3.47 -9.35 9.12
CA GLN A 6 -4.52 -9.31 10.13
C GLN A 6 -5.68 -10.22 9.70
N PRO A 7 -6.08 -11.20 10.53
CA PRO A 7 -7.18 -12.08 10.19
C PRO A 7 -8.53 -11.35 10.23
N LEU A 8 -9.44 -11.79 9.35
CA LEU A 8 -10.83 -11.36 9.34
C LEU A 8 -11.71 -12.48 9.83
N PHE A 9 -12.62 -12.20 10.76
CA PHE A 9 -13.67 -13.11 11.17
C PHE A 9 -15.00 -12.71 10.55
N ALA A 10 -15.58 -13.60 9.73
CA ALA A 10 -16.89 -13.41 9.11
C ALA A 10 -17.47 -14.76 8.64
N MET A 11 -18.79 -14.88 8.53
CA MET A 11 -19.50 -16.02 7.93
C MET A 11 -19.10 -17.38 8.54
N GLY A 12 -18.83 -17.44 9.85
CA GLY A 12 -18.35 -18.67 10.51
C GLY A 12 -16.97 -19.13 10.02
N SER A 13 -16.18 -18.22 9.47
CA SER A 13 -14.84 -18.47 8.95
C SER A 13 -13.84 -17.45 9.48
N ILE A 14 -12.58 -17.88 9.59
CA ILE A 14 -11.41 -17.01 9.80
C ILE A 14 -10.66 -16.97 8.49
N PHE A 15 -10.52 -15.77 7.89
CA PHE A 15 -9.70 -15.56 6.71
C PHE A 15 -8.33 -15.03 7.14
N VAL A 16 -7.26 -15.65 6.65
CA VAL A 16 -5.88 -15.27 7.01
C VAL A 16 -4.92 -15.45 5.84
N GLY A 17 -4.07 -14.46 5.64
CA GLY A 17 -2.97 -14.51 4.67
C GLY A 17 -1.68 -15.03 5.29
N SER A 18 -0.86 -15.70 4.49
CA SER A 18 0.40 -16.27 4.91
C SER A 18 1.62 -15.63 4.21
N GLN A 19 2.79 -15.85 4.76
CA GLN A 19 4.06 -15.45 4.16
C GLN A 19 4.38 -16.21 2.86
N SER A 20 3.79 -17.40 2.66
CA SER A 20 3.92 -18.16 1.40
C SER A 20 2.99 -17.66 0.30
N GLY A 21 2.10 -16.70 0.59
CA GLY A 21 1.12 -16.19 -0.35
C GLY A 21 -0.24 -16.90 -0.32
N ASP A 22 -0.41 -17.90 0.54
CA ASP A 22 -1.69 -18.57 0.65
C ASP A 22 -2.68 -17.76 1.50
N ILE A 23 -3.91 -17.67 1.03
CA ILE A 23 -5.07 -17.24 1.80
C ILE A 23 -5.84 -18.48 2.22
N TYR A 24 -6.18 -18.57 3.48
CA TYR A 24 -6.98 -19.65 4.04
C TYR A 24 -8.31 -19.11 4.55
N ALA A 25 -9.39 -19.83 4.27
CA ALA A 25 -10.62 -19.76 5.06
C ALA A 25 -10.67 -20.97 5.97
N LEU A 26 -10.63 -20.73 7.27
CA LEU A 26 -10.68 -21.74 8.29
C LEU A 26 -12.07 -21.73 8.92
N ASP A 27 -12.62 -22.90 9.19
CA ASP A 27 -13.83 -23.02 9.99
C ASP A 27 -13.58 -22.54 11.42
N VAL A 28 -14.41 -21.66 11.94
CA VAL A 28 -14.18 -21.00 13.24
C VAL A 28 -14.27 -21.94 14.43
N GLU A 29 -15.05 -23.02 14.33
CA GLU A 29 -15.28 -23.95 15.45
C GLU A 29 -14.23 -25.05 15.47
N THR A 30 -13.82 -25.53 14.29
CA THR A 30 -12.96 -26.71 14.16
C THR A 30 -11.52 -26.38 13.76
N GLY A 31 -11.29 -25.18 13.18
CA GLY A 31 -10.00 -24.80 12.58
C GLY A 31 -9.70 -25.51 11.26
N CYS A 32 -10.62 -26.32 10.75
CA CYS A 32 -10.44 -27.01 9.47
C CYS A 32 -10.43 -26.03 8.29
N VAL A 33 -9.60 -26.33 7.28
CA VAL A 33 -9.55 -25.53 6.05
C VAL A 33 -10.83 -25.78 5.23
N LYS A 34 -11.61 -24.73 4.99
CA LYS A 34 -12.77 -24.75 4.07
C LYS A 34 -12.32 -24.63 2.63
N TRP A 35 -11.42 -23.67 2.39
CA TRP A 35 -10.77 -23.47 1.09
C TRP A 35 -9.43 -22.74 1.28
N ASN A 36 -8.58 -22.80 0.27
CA ASN A 36 -7.37 -21.98 0.17
C ASN A 36 -7.20 -21.44 -1.24
N PHE A 37 -6.53 -20.29 -1.34
CA PHE A 37 -6.17 -19.62 -2.59
C PHE A 37 -4.68 -19.25 -2.55
N ALA A 38 -3.95 -19.51 -3.64
CA ALA A 38 -2.55 -19.12 -3.76
C ALA A 38 -2.43 -17.76 -4.47
N ALA A 39 -2.06 -16.71 -3.75
CA ALA A 39 -1.67 -15.43 -4.32
C ALA A 39 -0.28 -15.52 -4.97
N SER A 40 0.13 -14.48 -5.70
CA SER A 40 1.40 -14.49 -6.42
C SER A 40 2.63 -14.33 -5.53
N ALA A 41 2.45 -13.82 -4.31
CA ALA A 41 3.52 -13.60 -3.33
C ALA A 41 2.95 -13.44 -1.90
N GLU A 42 3.85 -13.22 -0.94
CA GLU A 42 3.51 -12.99 0.47
C GLU A 42 2.37 -11.97 0.63
N VAL A 43 1.38 -12.31 1.46
CA VAL A 43 0.29 -11.42 1.84
C VAL A 43 0.58 -10.82 3.21
N ARG A 44 0.77 -9.49 3.24
CA ARG A 44 1.03 -8.71 4.47
C ARG A 44 -0.13 -7.81 4.86
N THR A 45 -0.98 -7.44 3.90
CA THR A 45 -2.15 -6.61 4.19
C THR A 45 -3.14 -7.36 5.07
N GLY A 46 -3.94 -6.64 5.83
CA GLY A 46 -5.16 -7.22 6.41
C GLY A 46 -6.12 -7.63 5.30
N ILE A 47 -7.05 -8.51 5.65
CA ILE A 47 -8.14 -8.94 4.77
C ILE A 47 -9.37 -8.13 5.15
N ILE A 48 -10.01 -7.48 4.18
CA ILE A 48 -11.29 -6.81 4.35
C ILE A 48 -12.35 -7.50 3.49
N MET A 49 -13.62 -7.19 3.74
CA MET A 49 -14.75 -7.86 3.12
C MET A 49 -15.84 -6.86 2.75
N ASP A 50 -16.69 -7.22 1.82
CA ASP A 50 -17.96 -6.56 1.59
C ASP A 50 -18.79 -6.48 2.89
N GLU A 51 -19.72 -5.53 2.95
CA GLU A 51 -20.63 -5.43 4.09
C GLU A 51 -21.35 -6.76 4.32
N TRP A 52 -21.19 -7.28 5.51
CA TRP A 52 -21.82 -8.53 5.95
C TRP A 52 -22.37 -8.37 7.36
N GLU A 53 -23.56 -8.91 7.60
CA GLU A 53 -24.23 -8.87 8.89
C GLU A 53 -24.61 -10.30 9.30
N ASN A 54 -24.23 -10.68 10.52
CA ASN A 54 -24.51 -12.02 11.05
C ASN A 54 -26.02 -12.25 11.14
N GLY A 55 -26.46 -13.39 10.64
CA GLY A 55 -27.88 -13.79 10.62
C GLY A 55 -28.71 -13.20 9.48
N LYS A 56 -28.10 -12.42 8.60
CA LYS A 56 -28.75 -11.96 7.36
C LYS A 56 -28.10 -12.59 6.13
N GLU A 57 -28.93 -13.02 5.20
CA GLU A 57 -28.42 -13.42 3.89
C GLU A 57 -27.93 -12.19 3.12
N PRO A 58 -26.67 -12.23 2.60
CA PRO A 58 -26.16 -11.13 1.80
C PRO A 58 -26.95 -11.01 0.49
N LYS A 59 -27.21 -9.75 0.06
CA LYS A 59 -27.92 -9.49 -1.20
C LYS A 59 -27.15 -9.98 -2.45
N LYS A 60 -25.85 -10.13 -2.35
CA LYS A 60 -24.93 -10.72 -3.34
C LYS A 60 -23.88 -11.55 -2.60
N ARG A 61 -23.18 -12.42 -3.33
CA ARG A 61 -22.00 -13.10 -2.76
C ARG A 61 -20.99 -12.07 -2.29
N PRO A 62 -20.58 -12.08 -1.01
CA PRO A 62 -19.60 -11.14 -0.52
C PRO A 62 -18.20 -11.50 -1.00
N TYR A 63 -17.41 -10.48 -1.32
CA TYR A 63 -16.00 -10.62 -1.69
C TYR A 63 -15.11 -10.26 -0.53
N ILE A 64 -13.95 -10.90 -0.45
CA ILE A 64 -12.81 -10.48 0.37
C ILE A 64 -11.75 -9.83 -0.50
N TYR A 65 -11.04 -8.84 0.06
CA TYR A 65 -10.00 -8.08 -0.62
C TYR A 65 -8.71 -8.09 0.17
N PHE A 66 -7.58 -8.20 -0.52
CA PHE A 66 -6.25 -8.18 0.07
C PHE A 66 -5.18 -7.88 -0.99
N GLY A 67 -3.98 -7.48 -0.53
CA GLY A 67 -2.84 -7.24 -1.40
C GLY A 67 -1.63 -8.10 -1.08
N ASP A 68 -0.77 -8.34 -2.07
CA ASP A 68 0.51 -9.04 -1.92
C ASP A 68 1.72 -8.09 -2.05
N ILE A 69 2.90 -8.57 -1.65
CA ILE A 69 4.14 -7.77 -1.70
C ILE A 69 4.63 -7.44 -3.12
N LEU A 70 4.07 -8.04 -4.15
CA LEU A 70 4.33 -7.68 -5.54
C LEU A 70 3.36 -6.60 -6.05
N ALA A 71 2.72 -5.85 -5.17
CA ALA A 71 1.78 -4.78 -5.49
C ALA A 71 0.54 -5.24 -6.27
N ASN A 72 0.12 -6.49 -6.11
CA ASN A 72 -1.18 -6.93 -6.61
C ASN A 72 -2.26 -6.69 -5.55
N GLU A 73 -3.48 -6.41 -6.00
CA GLU A 73 -4.70 -6.40 -5.22
C GLU A 73 -5.66 -7.44 -5.79
N TYR A 74 -6.39 -8.11 -4.92
CA TYR A 74 -7.25 -9.25 -5.26
C TYR A 74 -8.64 -9.07 -4.69
N ALA A 75 -9.65 -9.60 -5.39
CA ALA A 75 -10.95 -9.91 -4.86
C ALA A 75 -11.23 -11.40 -5.05
N LEU A 76 -11.65 -12.08 -3.98
CA LEU A 76 -12.11 -13.47 -4.03
C LEU A 76 -13.56 -13.55 -3.53
N ASP A 77 -14.29 -14.51 -4.05
CA ASP A 77 -15.55 -14.96 -3.43
C ASP A 77 -15.25 -15.48 -2.03
N ALA A 78 -15.87 -14.91 -1.00
CA ALA A 78 -15.59 -15.27 0.39
C ALA A 78 -16.04 -16.69 0.76
N GLN A 79 -17.03 -17.26 0.05
CA GLN A 79 -17.54 -18.61 0.33
C GLN A 79 -16.71 -19.69 -0.34
N THR A 80 -16.21 -19.44 -1.55
CA THR A 80 -15.55 -20.46 -2.38
C THR A 80 -14.06 -20.28 -2.55
N GLY A 81 -13.52 -19.07 -2.31
CA GLY A 81 -12.12 -18.73 -2.61
C GLY A 81 -11.85 -18.52 -4.10
N GLU A 82 -12.88 -18.49 -4.95
CA GLU A 82 -12.74 -18.27 -6.38
C GLU A 82 -12.25 -16.83 -6.66
N LEU A 83 -11.28 -16.69 -7.57
CA LEU A 83 -10.76 -15.39 -7.99
C LEU A 83 -11.81 -14.65 -8.82
N ILE A 84 -12.22 -13.46 -8.34
CA ILE A 84 -13.11 -12.58 -9.07
C ILE A 84 -12.30 -11.65 -9.98
N TRP A 85 -11.33 -10.94 -9.39
CA TRP A 85 -10.39 -10.12 -10.14
C TRP A 85 -9.05 -9.98 -9.42
N LYS A 86 -8.04 -9.64 -10.21
CA LYS A 86 -6.69 -9.29 -9.76
C LYS A 86 -6.20 -8.12 -10.58
N ILE A 87 -5.64 -7.11 -9.92
CA ILE A 87 -5.00 -5.96 -10.58
C ILE A 87 -3.59 -5.74 -10.06
N LYS A 88 -2.75 -5.08 -10.86
CA LYS A 88 -1.46 -4.53 -10.43
C LYS A 88 -1.67 -3.08 -10.02
N SER A 89 -1.44 -2.74 -8.75
CA SER A 89 -1.69 -1.39 -8.24
C SER A 89 -0.65 -0.36 -8.70
N ASP A 90 0.59 -0.80 -8.99
CA ASP A 90 1.63 0.04 -9.58
C ASP A 90 2.61 -0.77 -10.42
N ALA A 91 3.15 -0.17 -11.49
CA ALA A 91 4.10 -0.80 -12.40
C ALA A 91 5.56 -0.69 -11.94
N HIS A 92 5.86 0.17 -10.94
CA HIS A 92 7.22 0.32 -10.42
C HIS A 92 7.72 -1.01 -9.84
N PRO A 93 8.96 -1.45 -10.15
CA PRO A 93 9.46 -2.77 -9.72
C PRO A 93 9.53 -2.93 -8.21
N ASN A 94 9.73 -1.84 -7.48
CA ASN A 94 9.80 -1.84 -6.02
C ASN A 94 8.46 -1.44 -5.35
N ALA A 95 7.37 -1.32 -6.11
CA ALA A 95 6.06 -1.12 -5.52
C ALA A 95 5.62 -2.36 -4.74
N THR A 96 4.97 -2.15 -3.61
CA THR A 96 4.48 -3.22 -2.73
C THR A 96 3.14 -2.87 -2.09
N ARG A 97 2.49 -3.89 -1.51
CA ARG A 97 1.29 -3.74 -0.70
C ARG A 97 1.60 -4.18 0.73
N THR A 98 1.54 -3.25 1.66
CA THR A 98 1.74 -3.50 3.10
C THR A 98 0.58 -2.99 3.93
N ALA A 99 0.00 -1.85 3.55
CA ALA A 99 -1.20 -1.30 4.18
C ALA A 99 -2.48 -1.98 3.68
N THR A 100 -3.44 -2.15 4.57
CA THR A 100 -4.76 -2.71 4.26
C THR A 100 -5.60 -1.71 3.47
N SER A 101 -6.29 -2.17 2.44
CA SER A 101 -7.25 -1.36 1.67
C SER A 101 -8.44 -0.96 2.53
N ALA A 102 -9.09 0.15 2.20
CA ALA A 102 -10.34 0.57 2.83
C ALA A 102 -11.47 0.54 1.80
N LYS A 103 -12.69 0.18 2.24
CA LYS A 103 -13.85 0.10 1.35
C LYS A 103 -14.95 1.04 1.82
N PHE A 104 -15.53 1.78 0.86
CA PHE A 104 -16.73 2.56 1.09
C PHE A 104 -17.63 2.49 -0.14
N GLU A 105 -18.91 2.15 0.06
CA GLU A 105 -19.83 1.86 -1.03
C GLU A 105 -19.26 0.77 -1.95
N ASN A 106 -19.16 1.03 -3.25
CA ASN A 106 -18.54 0.14 -4.23
C ASN A 106 -17.12 0.53 -4.60
N ILE A 107 -16.47 1.37 -3.80
CA ILE A 107 -15.09 1.83 -4.05
C ILE A 107 -14.14 1.20 -3.03
N LEU A 108 -13.07 0.59 -3.54
CA LEU A 108 -11.94 0.09 -2.77
C LEU A 108 -10.78 1.09 -2.91
N PHE A 109 -10.29 1.65 -1.79
CA PHE A 109 -9.13 2.52 -1.75
C PHE A 109 -7.89 1.69 -1.47
N VAL A 110 -7.00 1.62 -2.46
CA VAL A 110 -5.84 0.74 -2.50
C VAL A 110 -4.57 1.57 -2.32
N PRO A 111 -3.94 1.58 -1.12
CA PRO A 111 -2.69 2.29 -0.90
C PRO A 111 -1.50 1.53 -1.49
N VAL A 112 -0.53 2.25 -2.02
CA VAL A 112 0.70 1.68 -2.60
C VAL A 112 1.91 2.17 -1.82
N SER A 113 2.66 1.24 -1.28
CA SER A 113 3.94 1.44 -0.61
C SER A 113 5.10 1.02 -1.51
N GLY A 114 6.33 1.27 -1.07
CA GLY A 114 7.54 0.97 -1.82
C GLY A 114 8.63 0.33 -0.98
N LEU A 115 9.47 -0.44 -1.66
CA LEU A 115 10.66 -1.07 -1.08
C LEU A 115 11.95 -0.58 -1.76
N GLU A 116 11.89 0.55 -2.50
CA GLU A 116 13.06 1.10 -3.19
C GLU A 116 14.15 1.59 -2.22
N VAL A 117 13.79 1.80 -0.94
CA VAL A 117 14.76 2.01 0.15
C VAL A 117 15.79 0.89 0.25
N ILE A 118 15.44 -0.36 -0.12
CA ILE A 118 16.31 -1.53 0.01
C ILE A 118 17.42 -1.52 -1.05
N PRO A 119 17.15 -1.48 -2.37
CA PRO A 119 18.20 -1.46 -3.38
C PRO A 119 19.05 -0.18 -3.31
N ALA A 120 18.55 0.91 -2.73
CA ALA A 120 19.33 2.13 -2.49
C ALA A 120 20.61 1.90 -1.65
N PHE A 121 20.69 0.81 -0.87
CA PHE A 121 21.89 0.38 -0.16
C PHE A 121 23.06 0.07 -1.10
N ASN A 122 22.80 -0.28 -2.36
CA ASN A 122 23.83 -0.58 -3.35
C ASN A 122 24.30 0.72 -4.02
N ASP A 123 25.58 1.01 -3.96
CA ASP A 123 26.21 2.22 -4.52
C ASP A 123 26.00 2.38 -6.04
N ASP A 124 25.82 1.26 -6.77
CA ASP A 124 25.56 1.25 -8.22
C ASP A 124 24.08 1.41 -8.57
N TYR A 125 23.18 1.43 -7.59
CA TYR A 125 21.75 1.59 -7.83
C TYR A 125 21.40 3.05 -8.12
N GLU A 126 20.85 3.32 -9.30
CA GLU A 126 20.33 4.65 -9.66
C GLU A 126 19.07 4.96 -8.84
N CYS A 127 19.21 5.73 -7.79
CA CYS A 127 18.17 5.99 -6.80
C CYS A 127 17.62 7.42 -6.93
N CYS A 128 16.32 7.69 -6.68
CA CYS A 128 15.20 6.78 -6.55
C CYS A 128 14.05 7.33 -7.38
N THR A 129 13.12 6.51 -7.79
CA THR A 129 12.04 6.92 -8.72
C THR A 129 10.64 6.51 -8.27
N PHE A 130 10.54 5.67 -7.23
CA PHE A 130 9.26 5.26 -6.65
C PHE A 130 8.48 6.47 -6.09
N ARG A 131 7.17 6.40 -6.19
CA ARG A 131 6.24 7.34 -5.56
C ARG A 131 5.10 6.56 -4.92
N GLY A 132 4.77 6.86 -3.67
CA GLY A 132 3.58 6.36 -3.01
C GLY A 132 2.33 6.65 -3.83
N GLY A 133 1.34 5.79 -3.76
CA GLY A 133 0.12 5.93 -4.56
C GLY A 133 -1.14 5.52 -3.82
N LEU A 134 -2.26 6.11 -4.22
CA LEU A 134 -3.60 5.71 -3.83
C LEU A 134 -4.44 5.49 -5.08
N LEU A 135 -5.08 4.31 -5.17
CA LEU A 135 -6.07 4.02 -6.20
C LEU A 135 -7.47 3.97 -5.59
N ALA A 136 -8.46 4.45 -6.35
CA ALA A 136 -9.83 4.03 -6.16
C ALA A 136 -10.18 3.00 -7.23
N VAL A 137 -10.71 1.88 -6.80
CA VAL A 137 -11.00 0.73 -7.65
C VAL A 137 -12.47 0.36 -7.48
N ASP A 138 -13.18 0.09 -8.57
CA ASP A 138 -14.51 -0.51 -8.47
C ASP A 138 -14.39 -1.90 -7.83
N ALA A 139 -15.01 -2.09 -6.68
CA ALA A 139 -14.87 -3.28 -5.87
C ALA A 139 -15.45 -4.55 -6.54
N ASN A 140 -16.39 -4.41 -7.48
CA ASN A 140 -16.96 -5.56 -8.17
C ASN A 140 -16.12 -6.01 -9.38
N SER A 141 -15.55 -5.05 -10.12
CA SER A 141 -14.89 -5.33 -11.41
C SER A 141 -13.35 -5.28 -11.35
N GLY A 142 -12.79 -4.59 -10.34
CA GLY A 142 -11.35 -4.29 -10.32
C GLY A 142 -10.94 -3.14 -11.24
N GLU A 143 -11.89 -2.44 -11.88
CA GLU A 143 -11.59 -1.29 -12.72
C GLU A 143 -11.02 -0.15 -11.88
N VAL A 144 -9.89 0.44 -12.34
CA VAL A 144 -9.28 1.60 -11.69
C VAL A 144 -10.05 2.85 -12.08
N LEU A 145 -10.79 3.43 -11.13
CA LEU A 145 -11.59 4.65 -11.31
C LEU A 145 -10.69 5.88 -11.37
N TRP A 146 -9.71 5.95 -10.46
CA TRP A 146 -8.65 6.95 -10.47
C TRP A 146 -7.42 6.44 -9.73
N LYS A 147 -6.26 7.05 -10.03
CA LYS A 147 -4.99 6.85 -9.33
C LYS A 147 -4.30 8.18 -9.08
N LYS A 148 -3.83 8.39 -7.86
CA LYS A 148 -3.05 9.58 -7.46
C LYS A 148 -1.75 9.13 -6.81
N TYR A 149 -0.69 9.90 -7.04
CA TYR A 149 0.59 9.72 -6.38
C TYR A 149 0.74 10.73 -5.25
N SER A 150 1.35 10.30 -4.14
CA SER A 150 1.68 11.18 -3.01
C SER A 150 2.60 12.32 -3.46
N ILE A 151 3.59 12.01 -4.30
CA ILE A 151 4.42 13.00 -5.01
C ILE A 151 3.80 13.23 -6.39
N PRO A 152 3.22 14.43 -6.68
CA PRO A 152 2.46 14.65 -7.92
C PRO A 152 3.29 14.54 -9.20
N VAL A 153 4.59 14.90 -9.13
CA VAL A 153 5.48 14.92 -10.29
C VAL A 153 6.41 13.71 -10.31
N PRO A 154 6.73 13.14 -11.49
CA PRO A 154 7.73 12.10 -11.59
C PRO A 154 9.10 12.59 -11.14
N ALA A 155 9.89 11.70 -10.50
CA ALA A 155 11.27 11.98 -10.14
C ALA A 155 12.09 12.40 -11.38
N LYS A 156 12.93 13.41 -11.19
CA LYS A 156 13.83 13.94 -12.24
C LYS A 156 15.28 13.72 -11.83
N TYR A 157 16.17 13.70 -12.81
CA TYR A 157 17.59 13.67 -12.54
C TYR A 157 17.99 14.84 -11.62
N SER A 158 18.58 14.52 -10.47
CA SER A 158 18.97 15.47 -9.42
C SER A 158 20.49 15.58 -9.23
N GLY A 159 21.28 14.71 -9.88
CA GLY A 159 22.73 14.75 -9.78
C GLY A 159 23.37 13.37 -9.80
N LYS A 160 24.58 13.32 -9.25
CA LYS A 160 25.35 12.08 -9.09
C LYS A 160 25.84 11.94 -7.66
N THR A 161 25.94 10.72 -7.21
CA THR A 161 26.59 10.36 -5.95
C THR A 161 28.10 10.61 -6.01
N SER A 162 28.79 10.50 -4.88
CA SER A 162 30.26 10.61 -4.79
C SER A 162 31.02 9.56 -5.61
N VAL A 163 30.36 8.44 -5.97
CA VAL A 163 30.94 7.39 -6.83
C VAL A 163 30.48 7.49 -8.29
N GLY A 164 29.67 8.50 -8.64
CA GLY A 164 29.25 8.78 -10.02
C GLY A 164 27.92 8.17 -10.43
N THR A 165 27.22 7.46 -9.55
CA THR A 165 25.89 6.89 -9.80
C THR A 165 24.84 7.98 -9.92
N ARG A 166 23.90 7.84 -10.87
CA ARG A 166 22.84 8.84 -11.12
C ARG A 166 21.83 8.86 -9.98
N MET A 167 21.41 10.05 -9.61
CA MET A 167 20.38 10.29 -8.61
C MET A 167 19.14 10.92 -9.24
N PHE A 168 17.97 10.59 -8.69
CA PHE A 168 16.68 11.11 -9.12
C PHE A 168 15.85 11.51 -7.89
N GLY A 169 15.00 12.53 -8.05
CA GLY A 169 14.10 12.99 -6.98
C GLY A 169 13.12 14.08 -7.45
N PRO A 170 12.15 14.45 -6.59
CA PRO A 170 11.80 13.77 -5.35
C PRO A 170 11.21 12.37 -5.58
N SER A 171 11.36 11.48 -4.62
CA SER A 171 10.83 10.11 -4.67
C SER A 171 10.45 9.63 -3.27
N GLY A 172 9.76 8.50 -3.14
CA GLY A 172 9.34 7.96 -1.86
C GLY A 172 7.91 8.35 -1.49
N ALA A 173 7.73 8.90 -0.31
CA ALA A 173 6.43 9.19 0.32
C ALA A 173 5.45 8.02 0.17
N PRO A 174 5.86 6.78 0.58
CA PRO A 174 5.04 5.58 0.49
C PRO A 174 3.78 5.71 1.33
N ILE A 175 2.71 5.01 0.95
CA ILE A 175 1.50 4.97 1.77
C ILE A 175 1.50 3.64 2.53
N TRP A 176 1.93 3.71 3.80
CA TRP A 176 2.00 2.58 4.73
C TRP A 176 0.72 2.39 5.53
N THR A 177 -0.07 3.47 5.69
CA THR A 177 -1.28 3.48 6.51
C THR A 177 -2.48 2.98 5.73
N SER A 178 -3.42 2.31 6.43
CA SER A 178 -4.73 2.03 5.86
C SER A 178 -5.50 3.34 5.65
N PRO A 179 -6.10 3.55 4.47
CA PRO A 179 -6.89 4.75 4.21
C PRO A 179 -8.08 4.87 5.16
N ASN A 180 -8.34 6.07 5.64
CA ASN A 180 -9.50 6.36 6.48
C ASN A 180 -10.56 7.15 5.71
N VAL A 181 -11.82 6.69 5.72
CA VAL A 181 -12.90 7.28 4.92
C VAL A 181 -13.83 8.12 5.76
N ASP A 182 -13.91 9.43 5.48
CA ASP A 182 -14.94 10.32 6.00
C ASP A 182 -16.16 10.28 5.07
N LYS A 183 -17.13 9.46 5.43
CA LYS A 183 -18.38 9.29 4.70
C LYS A 183 -19.17 10.59 4.55
N LYS A 184 -19.12 11.48 5.55
CA LYS A 184 -19.88 12.72 5.58
C LYS A 184 -19.33 13.75 4.61
N ARG A 185 -17.99 13.89 4.56
CA ARG A 185 -17.32 14.86 3.66
C ARG A 185 -17.01 14.26 2.30
N ARG A 186 -17.13 12.94 2.15
CA ARG A 186 -16.67 12.16 1.00
C ARG A 186 -15.19 12.39 0.73
N TYR A 187 -14.38 12.25 1.77
CA TYR A 187 -12.94 12.34 1.71
C TYR A 187 -12.30 11.02 2.14
N VAL A 188 -11.17 10.70 1.54
CA VAL A 188 -10.28 9.63 2.01
C VAL A 188 -8.97 10.25 2.46
N TYR A 189 -8.54 9.90 3.67
CA TYR A 189 -7.29 10.36 4.26
C TYR A 189 -6.25 9.26 4.23
N ILE A 190 -5.01 9.65 3.92
CA ILE A 190 -3.84 8.78 3.98
C ILE A 190 -2.71 9.48 4.73
N GLY A 191 -1.83 8.70 5.33
CA GLY A 191 -0.54 9.15 5.82
C GLY A 191 0.58 8.64 4.92
N THR A 192 1.63 9.43 4.76
CA THR A 192 2.81 9.06 3.98
C THR A 192 4.02 8.86 4.87
N GLY A 193 4.98 8.08 4.41
CA GLY A 193 6.30 8.00 4.98
C GLY A 193 7.27 8.99 4.34
N GLU A 194 8.54 8.74 4.53
CA GLU A 194 9.69 9.55 4.14
C GLU A 194 9.86 9.71 2.63
N ASN A 195 10.58 10.73 2.19
CA ASN A 195 11.18 10.73 0.86
C ASN A 195 12.36 9.74 0.81
N TYR A 196 12.61 9.15 -0.37
CA TYR A 196 13.74 8.19 -0.55
C TYR A 196 15.00 8.84 -1.08
N SER A 197 14.89 10.06 -1.60
CA SER A 197 15.99 10.78 -2.26
C SER A 197 15.84 12.30 -2.16
N THR A 198 16.95 12.99 -2.32
CA THR A 198 17.03 14.47 -2.46
C THR A 198 16.44 14.94 -3.81
N PRO A 199 15.71 16.07 -3.87
CA PRO A 199 15.31 16.89 -2.72
C PRO A 199 14.11 16.26 -1.96
N ALA A 200 14.05 16.48 -0.65
CA ALA A 200 12.84 16.23 0.11
C ALA A 200 11.76 17.25 -0.30
N ASP A 201 10.52 16.79 -0.39
CA ASP A 201 9.37 17.63 -0.73
C ASP A 201 8.30 17.63 0.36
N ASP A 202 7.17 18.29 0.14
CA ASP A 202 6.07 18.38 1.10
C ASP A 202 5.18 17.13 1.16
N SER A 203 5.59 16.06 0.49
CA SER A 203 4.87 14.79 0.45
C SER A 203 5.30 13.80 1.52
N SER A 204 6.50 13.97 2.12
CA SER A 204 6.95 13.13 3.24
C SER A 204 6.23 13.49 4.53
N ASP A 205 6.01 12.51 5.38
CA ASP A 205 5.40 12.68 6.71
C ASP A 205 4.15 13.55 6.70
N ALA A 206 3.31 13.34 5.71
CA ALA A 206 2.14 14.16 5.47
C ALA A 206 0.84 13.37 5.65
N ILE A 207 -0.19 14.08 6.09
CA ILE A 207 -1.58 13.64 5.96
C ILE A 207 -2.14 14.30 4.73
N ILE A 208 -2.71 13.51 3.83
CA ILE A 208 -3.31 14.00 2.57
C ILE A 208 -4.77 13.58 2.52
N ALA A 209 -5.64 14.53 2.17
CA ALA A 209 -7.05 14.29 1.95
C ALA A 209 -7.37 14.34 0.45
N TYR A 210 -8.01 13.29 -0.06
CA TYR A 210 -8.52 13.25 -1.42
C TYR A 210 -10.05 13.17 -1.43
N ASN A 211 -10.65 13.78 -2.44
CA ASN A 211 -12.08 13.56 -2.74
C ASN A 211 -12.25 12.12 -3.24
N ILE A 212 -13.18 11.35 -2.66
CA ILE A 212 -13.33 9.92 -2.98
C ILE A 212 -13.88 9.67 -4.38
N ASP A 213 -14.62 10.61 -4.96
CA ASP A 213 -15.25 10.46 -6.27
C ASP A 213 -14.29 10.83 -7.42
N THR A 214 -13.45 11.86 -7.22
CA THR A 214 -12.61 12.42 -8.28
C THR A 214 -11.12 12.15 -8.09
N GLY A 215 -10.71 11.78 -6.87
CA GLY A 215 -9.30 11.68 -6.50
C GLY A 215 -8.58 13.02 -6.45
N GLU A 216 -9.28 14.15 -6.53
CA GLU A 216 -8.64 15.47 -6.37
C GLU A 216 -8.13 15.63 -4.95
N GLU A 217 -6.89 16.13 -4.82
CA GLU A 217 -6.33 16.49 -3.52
C GLU A 217 -7.09 17.70 -2.97
N VAL A 218 -7.68 17.54 -1.79
CA VAL A 218 -8.44 18.59 -1.11
C VAL A 218 -7.52 19.44 -0.26
N TRP A 219 -6.62 18.79 0.46
CA TRP A 219 -5.56 19.43 1.23
C TRP A 219 -4.46 18.42 1.58
N ARG A 220 -3.29 18.96 1.86
CA ARG A 220 -2.12 18.27 2.37
C ARG A 220 -1.59 18.99 3.59
N ARG A 221 -1.14 18.23 4.59
CA ARG A 221 -0.48 18.76 5.77
C ARG A 221 0.74 17.94 6.09
N GLN A 222 1.91 18.45 5.77
CA GLN A 222 3.18 17.91 6.21
C GLN A 222 3.37 18.21 7.69
N THR A 223 3.81 17.23 8.48
CA THR A 223 4.06 17.35 9.91
C THR A 223 5.53 17.42 10.26
N LEU A 224 6.38 16.80 9.42
CA LEU A 224 7.82 16.87 9.52
C LEU A 224 8.39 17.17 8.12
N ALA A 225 9.04 18.31 8.00
CA ALA A 225 9.67 18.72 6.75
C ALA A 225 11.12 18.23 6.67
N GLY A 226 11.58 17.93 5.45
CA GLY A 226 12.97 17.58 5.19
C GLY A 226 13.33 16.15 5.62
N ASP A 227 12.33 15.25 5.79
CA ASP A 227 12.61 13.85 6.05
C ASP A 227 12.82 13.10 4.74
N ALA A 228 14.08 12.76 4.48
CA ALA A 228 14.47 11.90 3.38
C ALA A 228 15.42 10.82 3.88
N TRP A 229 15.07 9.56 3.66
CA TRP A 229 15.82 8.44 4.17
C TRP A 229 15.72 7.22 3.24
N ASN A 230 16.78 6.41 3.21
CA ASN A 230 16.80 5.08 2.62
C ASN A 230 17.86 4.22 3.32
N LEU A 231 17.95 2.91 3.02
CA LEU A 231 18.87 2.02 3.72
C LEU A 231 20.37 2.38 3.57
N ALA A 232 20.75 3.20 2.59
CA ALA A 232 22.11 3.71 2.50
C ALA A 232 22.48 4.60 3.70
N CYS A 233 21.49 5.19 4.38
CA CYS A 233 21.71 6.02 5.56
C CYS A 233 22.06 5.22 6.83
N MET A 234 21.80 3.92 6.84
CA MET A 234 22.24 3.03 7.94
C MET A 234 23.76 2.84 7.97
N GLY A 235 24.43 3.06 6.85
CA GLY A 235 25.89 2.97 6.73
C GLY A 235 26.53 4.36 6.72
N LYS A 236 27.69 4.52 7.40
CA LYS A 236 28.40 5.81 7.39
C LYS A 236 28.93 6.11 5.99
N GLY A 237 28.43 7.19 5.38
CA GLY A 237 28.93 7.71 4.12
C GLY A 237 28.56 6.89 2.89
N LEU A 238 27.50 6.10 2.92
CA LEU A 238 27.01 5.42 1.72
C LEU A 238 26.46 6.43 0.71
N PRO A 239 26.85 6.30 -0.57
CA PRO A 239 26.66 7.34 -1.58
C PRO A 239 25.20 7.72 -1.88
N ASN A 240 24.26 6.77 -1.74
CA ASN A 240 22.84 6.98 -2.02
C ASN A 240 22.04 7.55 -0.85
N CYS A 241 22.65 7.77 0.33
CA CYS A 241 21.94 8.45 1.42
C CYS A 241 21.64 9.90 1.03
N PRO A 242 20.39 10.37 1.15
CA PRO A 242 20.02 11.76 0.89
C PRO A 242 20.81 12.75 1.74
N GLU A 243 21.08 13.95 1.18
CA GLU A 243 21.75 15.02 1.92
C GLU A 243 20.89 15.54 3.08
N GLU A 244 19.56 15.60 2.87
CA GLU A 244 18.58 15.94 3.91
C GLU A 244 18.21 14.73 4.77
N ASN A 245 19.19 13.91 5.14
CA ASN A 245 18.95 12.71 5.92
C ASN A 245 18.16 13.01 7.19
N GLY A 246 16.88 12.65 7.17
CA GLY A 246 15.93 12.88 8.25
C GLY A 246 15.91 11.77 9.29
N PRO A 247 15.01 11.89 10.30
CA PRO A 247 14.93 10.93 11.39
C PRO A 247 14.18 9.64 11.05
N ASP A 248 13.67 9.46 9.82
CA ASP A 248 12.88 8.29 9.41
C ASP A 248 11.61 8.12 10.26
N MET A 249 10.82 9.17 10.32
CA MET A 249 9.60 9.26 11.13
C MET A 249 8.36 9.16 10.23
N ASP A 250 7.80 7.97 10.14
CA ASP A 250 6.69 7.67 9.23
C ASP A 250 5.32 7.73 9.87
N TYR A 251 4.29 8.05 9.07
CA TYR A 251 2.94 7.58 9.33
C TYR A 251 2.84 6.11 8.94
N SER A 252 3.22 5.21 9.83
CA SER A 252 3.39 3.80 9.52
C SER A 252 2.41 2.85 10.23
N ALA A 253 1.65 3.33 11.20
CA ALA A 253 0.70 2.48 11.92
C ALA A 253 -0.68 2.47 11.26
N SER A 254 -1.31 1.32 11.24
CA SER A 254 -2.69 1.10 10.80
C SER A 254 -3.52 0.47 11.90
#